data_ad56bb8852f2a41203cf372ff68f9106
#
_entry.id   ad56bb8852f2a41203cf372ff68f9106
#
_cell.length_a   1.000
_cell.length_b   1.000
_cell.length_c   1.000
_cell.angle_alpha   90.00
_cell.angle_beta   90.00
_cell.angle_gamma   90.00
#
_symmetry.space_group_name_H-M   'P 1'
#
loop_
_entity.id
_entity.type
_entity.pdbx_description
1 polymer ?
#
loop_
_entity_poly.entity_id
_entity_poly.type
_entity_poly.pdbx_seq_one_letter_code
_entity_poly.pdbx_strand_id
1 'polypeptide(L)'
;MIAGTVPKQVEYALMALAEMQRANPGKLFSVRELCDHHQVPFDVMSKTMQRLVKVGVLRSVQGANGGYQVVRDLADVTLLELMEAVLGQVGAVNCLKERGCSRSGHCTISGPMHRLNQKLCELYEGITLMGLIGE
;
A
#
# COMPACT_ATOMS: atom_id res chain seq x y z
N MET A 1 -15.46 17.01 -1.43
CA MET A 1 -14.41 16.23 -0.76
C MET A 1 -15.03 15.00 -0.09
N ILE A 2 -14.41 13.85 -0.24
CA ILE A 2 -14.88 12.60 0.35
C ILE A 2 -13.98 12.25 1.53
N ALA A 3 -14.57 12.15 2.72
CA ALA A 3 -13.82 11.72 3.90
C ALA A 3 -13.43 10.26 3.76
N GLY A 4 -12.22 9.89 4.18
CA GLY A 4 -11.75 8.52 4.10
C GLY A 4 -11.30 8.08 2.72
N THR A 5 -10.98 9.03 1.84
CA THR A 5 -10.48 8.71 0.50
C THR A 5 -9.18 7.90 0.57
N VAL A 6 -9.12 6.81 -0.19
CA VAL A 6 -7.91 5.99 -0.31
C VAL A 6 -6.89 6.76 -1.16
N PRO A 7 -5.65 6.94 -0.69
CA PRO A 7 -4.62 7.62 -1.49
C PRO A 7 -4.34 6.90 -2.80
N LYS A 8 -4.01 7.67 -3.83
CA LYS A 8 -3.77 7.14 -5.18
C LYS A 8 -2.69 6.06 -5.21
N GLN A 9 -1.62 6.23 -4.45
CA GLN A 9 -0.55 5.24 -4.41
C GLN A 9 -1.05 3.87 -3.91
N VAL A 10 -1.99 3.88 -2.98
CA VAL A 10 -2.59 2.65 -2.46
C VAL A 10 -3.49 2.02 -3.52
N GLU A 11 -4.28 2.84 -4.23
CA GLU A 11 -5.11 2.35 -5.34
C GLU A 11 -4.24 1.68 -6.41
N TYR A 12 -3.14 2.32 -6.78
CA TYR A 12 -2.24 1.79 -7.81
C TYR A 12 -1.61 0.45 -7.37
N ALA A 13 -1.22 0.36 -6.11
CA ALA A 13 -0.70 -0.89 -5.58
C ALA A 13 -1.74 -2.00 -5.63
N LEU A 14 -2.97 -1.69 -5.26
CA LEU A 14 -4.07 -2.67 -5.30
C LEU A 14 -4.40 -3.11 -6.73
N MET A 15 -4.40 -2.18 -7.68
CA MET A 15 -4.62 -2.50 -9.09
C MET A 15 -3.56 -3.48 -9.61
N ALA A 16 -2.30 -3.21 -9.31
CA ALA A 16 -1.20 -4.06 -9.75
C ALA A 16 -1.28 -5.45 -9.11
N LEU A 17 -1.51 -5.50 -7.80
CA LEU A 17 -1.59 -6.78 -7.10
C LEU A 17 -2.79 -7.60 -7.53
N ALA A 18 -3.93 -6.96 -7.82
CA ALA A 18 -5.11 -7.65 -8.31
C ALA A 18 -4.84 -8.31 -9.67
N GLU A 19 -4.16 -7.61 -10.57
CA GLU A 19 -3.81 -8.17 -11.87
C GLU A 19 -2.81 -9.32 -11.72
N MET A 20 -1.79 -9.13 -10.90
CA MET A 20 -0.76 -10.15 -10.68
C MET A 20 -1.35 -11.42 -10.10
N GLN A 21 -2.31 -11.28 -9.20
CA GLN A 21 -2.92 -12.43 -8.55
C GLN A 21 -3.76 -13.27 -9.52
N ARG A 22 -4.41 -12.64 -10.48
CA ARG A 22 -5.25 -13.32 -11.46
C ARG A 22 -4.45 -14.02 -12.55
N ALA A 23 -3.17 -13.69 -12.65
CA ALA A 23 -2.31 -14.26 -13.68
C ALA A 23 -1.85 -15.67 -13.30
N ASN A 24 -1.30 -16.38 -14.29
CA ASN A 24 -0.73 -17.69 -14.07
C ASN A 24 0.45 -17.60 -13.09
N PRO A 25 0.62 -18.59 -12.20
CA PRO A 25 1.76 -18.60 -11.29
C PRO A 25 3.08 -18.47 -12.05
N GLY A 26 3.95 -17.63 -11.53
CA GLY A 26 5.26 -17.43 -12.12
C GLY A 26 5.34 -16.35 -13.18
N LYS A 27 4.21 -15.77 -13.59
CA LYS A 27 4.25 -14.68 -14.56
C LYS A 27 4.91 -13.44 -13.95
N LEU A 28 5.83 -12.83 -14.71
CA LEU A 28 6.51 -11.61 -14.35
C LEU A 28 5.83 -10.43 -15.05
N PHE A 29 5.67 -9.33 -14.31
CA PHE A 29 5.03 -8.12 -14.82
C PHE A 29 6.03 -6.98 -14.84
N SER A 30 6.21 -6.35 -15.99
CA SER A 30 7.03 -5.15 -16.07
C SER A 30 6.22 -3.94 -15.58
N VAL A 31 6.93 -2.90 -15.14
CA VAL A 31 6.26 -1.64 -14.75
C VAL A 31 5.53 -1.05 -15.95
N ARG A 32 6.14 -1.12 -17.14
CA ARG A 32 5.51 -0.60 -18.36
C ARG A 32 4.18 -1.28 -18.66
N GLU A 33 4.15 -2.60 -18.54
CA GLU A 33 2.93 -3.38 -18.76
C GLU A 33 1.82 -2.94 -17.80
N LEU A 34 2.15 -2.79 -16.52
CA LEU A 34 1.19 -2.35 -15.51
C LEU A 34 0.70 -0.92 -15.77
N CYS A 35 1.62 -0.04 -16.17
CA CYS A 35 1.25 1.34 -16.51
C CYS A 35 0.31 1.40 -17.71
N ASP A 36 0.58 0.61 -18.73
CA ASP A 36 -0.25 0.59 -19.93
C ASP A 36 -1.64 0.05 -19.64
N HIS A 37 -1.74 -1.00 -18.82
CA HIS A 37 -3.02 -1.61 -18.46
C HIS A 37 -3.87 -0.71 -17.60
N HIS A 38 -3.27 0.02 -16.67
CA HIS A 38 -4.00 0.79 -15.66
C HIS A 38 -3.90 2.29 -15.84
N GLN A 39 -3.16 2.74 -16.87
CA GLN A 39 -2.97 4.16 -17.18
C GLN A 39 -2.43 4.94 -15.99
N VAL A 40 -1.40 4.40 -15.35
CA VAL A 40 -0.74 4.98 -14.20
C VAL A 40 0.61 5.54 -14.64
N PRO A 41 1.04 6.70 -14.11
CA PRO A 41 2.37 7.23 -14.43
C PRO A 41 3.48 6.25 -14.07
N PHE A 42 4.47 6.14 -14.95
CA PHE A 42 5.57 5.20 -14.79
C PHE A 42 6.33 5.40 -13.47
N ASP A 43 6.66 6.66 -13.15
CA ASP A 43 7.43 6.96 -11.94
C ASP A 43 6.72 6.50 -10.67
N VAL A 44 5.41 6.73 -10.60
CA VAL A 44 4.61 6.37 -9.44
C VAL A 44 4.53 4.85 -9.31
N MET A 45 4.23 4.16 -10.41
CA MET A 45 4.12 2.70 -10.39
C MET A 45 5.47 2.07 -10.07
N SER A 46 6.56 2.59 -10.62
CA SER A 46 7.91 2.07 -10.38
C SER A 46 8.27 2.15 -8.89
N LYS A 47 8.03 3.31 -8.28
CA LYS A 47 8.28 3.49 -6.84
C LYS A 47 7.40 2.58 -5.99
N THR A 48 6.15 2.43 -6.39
CA THR A 48 5.21 1.55 -5.67
C THR A 48 5.71 0.11 -5.69
N MET A 49 6.12 -0.38 -6.86
CA MET A 49 6.63 -1.74 -6.98
C MET A 49 7.90 -1.95 -6.15
N GLN A 50 8.80 -0.98 -6.16
CA GLN A 50 10.02 -1.05 -5.37
C GLN A 50 9.73 -1.12 -3.87
N ARG A 51 8.75 -0.37 -3.39
CA ARG A 51 8.34 -0.40 -1.98
C ARG A 51 7.74 -1.75 -1.60
N LEU A 52 6.98 -2.36 -2.50
CA LEU A 52 6.41 -3.68 -2.25
C LEU A 52 7.48 -4.77 -2.23
N VAL A 53 8.55 -4.63 -3.02
CA VAL A 53 9.71 -5.53 -2.94
C VAL A 53 10.39 -5.39 -1.58
N LYS A 54 10.54 -4.16 -1.12
CA LYS A 54 11.24 -3.88 0.16
C LYS A 54 10.57 -4.57 1.34
N VAL A 55 9.25 -4.69 1.33
CA VAL A 55 8.51 -5.34 2.42
C VAL A 55 8.22 -6.83 2.14
N GLY A 56 8.75 -7.38 1.07
CA GLY A 56 8.67 -8.81 0.80
C GLY A 56 7.39 -9.30 0.15
N VAL A 57 6.51 -8.40 -0.30
CA VAL A 57 5.29 -8.80 -1.01
C VAL A 57 5.60 -9.19 -2.44
N LEU A 58 6.54 -8.49 -3.06
CA LEU A 58 6.99 -8.77 -4.43
C LEU A 58 8.46 -9.13 -4.43
N ARG A 59 8.91 -9.79 -5.50
CA ARG A 59 10.32 -9.88 -5.84
C ARG A 59 10.51 -9.29 -7.22
N SER A 60 11.71 -8.80 -7.49
CA SER A 60 12.07 -8.30 -8.82
C SER A 60 13.06 -9.27 -9.47
N VAL A 61 12.91 -9.45 -10.78
CA VAL A 61 13.83 -10.24 -11.59
C VAL A 61 14.42 -9.31 -12.64
N GLN A 62 15.75 -9.25 -12.69
CA GLN A 62 16.46 -8.39 -13.62
C GLN A 62 16.50 -9.00 -15.01
N GLY A 63 16.72 -8.17 -16.03
CA GLY A 63 16.92 -8.60 -17.40
C GLY A 63 15.77 -8.25 -18.32
N ALA A 64 15.93 -8.58 -19.61
CA ALA A 64 14.98 -8.24 -20.66
C ALA A 64 13.62 -8.91 -20.45
N ASN A 65 13.62 -10.12 -19.88
CA ASN A 65 12.40 -10.87 -19.57
C ASN A 65 12.07 -10.80 -18.09
N GLY A 66 12.61 -9.81 -17.38
CA GLY A 66 12.39 -9.63 -15.97
C GLY A 66 11.09 -8.92 -15.65
N GLY A 67 10.96 -8.53 -14.40
CA GLY A 67 9.79 -7.82 -13.91
C GLY A 67 9.54 -8.13 -12.44
N TYR A 68 8.29 -8.01 -12.05
CA TYR A 68 7.86 -8.21 -10.66
C TYR A 68 6.90 -9.37 -10.55
N GLN A 69 6.95 -10.04 -9.42
CA GLN A 69 6.13 -11.22 -9.14
C GLN A 69 5.73 -11.22 -7.68
N VAL A 70 4.47 -11.58 -7.41
CA VAL A 70 3.98 -11.74 -6.04
C VAL A 70 4.62 -13.00 -5.46
N VAL A 71 5.23 -12.86 -4.27
CA VAL A 71 5.89 -13.99 -3.60
C VAL A 71 5.34 -14.27 -2.23
N ARG A 72 4.38 -13.45 -1.76
CA ARG A 72 3.76 -13.62 -0.46
C ARG A 72 2.27 -13.84 -0.66
N ASP A 73 1.69 -14.74 0.14
CA ASP A 73 0.24 -14.98 0.08
C ASP A 73 -0.50 -13.71 0.52
N LEU A 74 -1.34 -13.17 -0.36
CA LEU A 74 -2.08 -11.94 -0.07
C LEU A 74 -3.12 -12.13 1.04
N ALA A 75 -3.44 -13.36 1.41
CA ALA A 75 -4.26 -13.63 2.59
C ALA A 75 -3.51 -13.33 3.90
N ASP A 76 -2.18 -13.26 3.84
CA ASP A 76 -1.33 -12.95 4.98
C ASP A 76 -0.87 -11.49 5.02
N VAL A 77 -1.29 -10.69 4.04
CA VAL A 77 -0.92 -9.26 3.98
C VAL A 77 -2.16 -8.44 4.29
N THR A 78 -2.06 -7.57 5.30
CA THR A 78 -3.17 -6.70 5.67
C THR A 78 -3.14 -5.40 4.87
N LEU A 79 -4.29 -4.73 4.80
CA LEU A 79 -4.38 -3.41 4.19
C LEU A 79 -3.48 -2.41 4.93
N LEU A 80 -3.40 -2.51 6.25
CA LEU A 80 -2.51 -1.65 7.05
C LEU A 80 -1.06 -1.83 6.62
N GLU A 81 -0.61 -3.07 6.46
CA GLU A 81 0.76 -3.36 6.04
C GLU A 81 1.05 -2.78 4.66
N LEU A 82 0.11 -2.91 3.72
CA LEU A 82 0.25 -2.32 2.40
C LEU A 82 0.35 -0.79 2.46
N MET A 83 -0.53 -0.16 3.23
CA MET A 83 -0.54 1.29 3.37
C MET A 83 0.77 1.80 3.98
N GLU A 84 1.27 1.13 5.00
CA GLU A 84 2.54 1.51 5.62
C GLU A 84 3.71 1.33 4.65
N ALA A 85 3.68 0.29 3.83
CA ALA A 85 4.72 0.06 2.83
C ALA A 85 4.75 1.17 1.78
N VAL A 86 3.59 1.58 1.31
CA VAL A 86 3.45 2.53 0.20
C VAL A 86 3.53 3.98 0.69
N LEU A 87 2.94 4.29 1.83
CA LEU A 87 2.81 5.65 2.33
C LEU A 87 3.79 6.01 3.44
N GLY A 88 4.39 5.00 4.08
CA GLY A 88 5.13 5.18 5.31
C GLY A 88 4.20 5.06 6.50
N GLN A 89 4.47 5.78 7.58
CA GLN A 89 3.66 5.69 8.78
C GLN A 89 2.23 6.17 8.52
N VAL A 90 1.25 5.38 8.95
CA VAL A 90 -0.18 5.69 8.79
C VAL A 90 -0.70 6.30 10.08
N GLY A 91 -1.30 7.49 9.98
CA GLY A 91 -1.89 8.16 11.13
C GLY A 91 -3.08 9.01 10.72
N ALA A 92 -4.01 9.21 11.65
CA ALA A 92 -5.22 9.98 11.40
C ALA A 92 -4.92 11.46 11.14
N VAL A 93 -3.89 11.99 11.80
CA VAL A 93 -3.45 13.38 11.63
C VAL A 93 -1.93 13.42 11.66
N ASN A 94 -1.36 14.53 11.17
CA ASN A 94 0.10 14.67 11.07
C ASN A 94 0.84 14.54 12.39
N CYS A 95 0.22 14.92 13.50
CA CYS A 95 0.88 14.84 14.81
C CYS A 95 1.14 13.43 15.28
N LEU A 96 0.53 12.43 14.66
CA LEU A 96 0.72 11.02 14.99
C LEU A 96 1.80 10.38 14.11
N LYS A 97 2.40 11.15 13.21
CA LYS A 97 3.52 10.69 12.39
C LYS A 97 4.83 10.78 13.18
N GLU A 98 5.84 10.08 12.70
CA GLU A 98 7.14 9.95 13.36
C GLU A 98 7.76 11.29 13.79
N ARG A 99 7.57 12.34 12.99
CA ARG A 99 8.14 13.67 13.29
C ARG A 99 7.39 14.43 14.38
N GLY A 100 6.22 13.95 14.77
CA GLY A 100 5.41 14.64 15.76
C GLY A 100 4.74 15.88 15.20
N CYS A 101 4.29 16.74 16.13
CA CYS A 101 3.51 17.93 15.77
C CYS A 101 3.99 19.12 16.59
N SER A 102 4.09 20.31 15.95
CA SER A 102 4.48 21.54 16.63
C SER A 102 3.53 21.97 17.74
N ARG A 103 2.30 21.46 17.73
CA ARG A 103 1.26 21.76 18.72
C ARG A 103 1.17 20.75 19.86
N SER A 104 2.05 19.77 19.91
CA SER A 104 1.91 18.64 20.85
C SER A 104 1.80 19.08 22.32
N GLY A 105 2.47 20.19 22.71
CA GLY A 105 2.40 20.69 24.08
C GLY A 105 1.12 21.45 24.42
N HIS A 106 0.33 21.82 23.43
CA HIS A 106 -0.89 22.65 23.61
C HIS A 106 -2.15 22.00 23.03
N CYS A 107 -2.05 20.81 22.48
CA CYS A 107 -3.15 20.19 21.76
C CYS A 107 -4.20 19.60 22.72
N THR A 108 -5.44 20.05 22.61
CA THR A 108 -6.53 19.56 23.44
C THR A 108 -7.17 18.28 22.91
N ILE A 109 -6.84 17.88 21.68
CA ILE A 109 -7.43 16.70 21.04
C ILE A 109 -6.44 15.56 20.83
N SER A 110 -5.26 15.64 21.43
CA SER A 110 -4.24 14.61 21.28
C SER A 110 -4.77 13.22 21.67
N GLY A 111 -5.40 13.09 22.82
CA GLY A 111 -5.99 11.83 23.27
C GLY A 111 -7.06 11.29 22.32
N PRO A 112 -8.07 12.12 21.98
CA PRO A 112 -9.08 11.71 21.00
C PRO A 112 -8.48 11.27 19.65
N MET A 113 -7.45 11.95 19.16
CA MET A 113 -6.82 11.61 17.89
C MET A 113 -6.05 10.29 17.99
N HIS A 114 -5.41 10.00 19.11
CA HIS A 114 -4.78 8.70 19.32
C HIS A 114 -5.81 7.57 19.31
N ARG A 115 -6.95 7.78 19.94
CA ARG A 115 -8.05 6.80 19.93
C ARG A 115 -8.59 6.58 18.52
N LEU A 116 -8.77 7.65 17.76
CA LEU A 116 -9.24 7.55 16.37
C LEU A 116 -8.22 6.79 15.54
N ASN A 117 -6.93 7.13 15.69
CA ASN A 117 -5.86 6.45 14.96
C ASN A 117 -5.85 4.96 15.26
N GLN A 118 -6.01 4.59 16.54
CA GLN A 118 -6.04 3.19 16.93
C GLN A 118 -7.17 2.44 16.23
N LYS A 119 -8.37 3.04 16.19
CA LYS A 119 -9.53 2.43 15.54
C LYS A 119 -9.33 2.28 14.04
N LEU A 120 -8.72 3.26 13.38
CA LEU A 120 -8.40 3.17 11.96
C LEU A 120 -7.38 2.06 11.69
N CYS A 121 -6.35 1.98 12.51
CA CYS A 121 -5.34 0.93 12.37
C CYS A 121 -5.95 -0.45 12.59
N GLU A 122 -6.83 -0.60 13.57
CA GLU A 122 -7.54 -1.85 13.81
C GLU A 122 -8.40 -2.24 12.60
N LEU A 123 -9.08 -1.27 12.00
CA LEU A 123 -9.88 -1.51 10.80
C LEU A 123 -9.01 -2.01 9.66
N TYR A 124 -7.92 -1.31 9.37
CA TYR A 124 -7.02 -1.69 8.26
C TYR A 124 -6.31 -3.01 8.51
N GLU A 125 -5.96 -3.30 9.76
CA GLU A 125 -5.31 -4.54 10.14
C GLU A 125 -6.25 -5.74 10.03
N GLY A 126 -7.54 -5.51 10.15
CA GLY A 126 -8.57 -6.55 10.03
C GLY A 126 -8.94 -6.91 8.59
N ILE A 127 -8.42 -6.17 7.61
CA ILE A 127 -8.71 -6.39 6.19
C ILE A 127 -7.47 -7.00 5.53
N THR A 128 -7.59 -8.20 4.96
CA THR A 128 -6.50 -8.79 4.18
C THR A 128 -6.62 -8.36 2.73
N LEU A 129 -5.50 -8.36 2.01
CA LEU A 129 -5.52 -8.02 0.58
C LEU A 129 -6.31 -9.06 -0.20
N MET A 130 -6.18 -10.34 0.15
CA MET A 130 -6.98 -11.39 -0.49
C MET A 130 -8.48 -11.15 -0.30
N GLY A 131 -8.90 -10.75 0.89
CA GLY A 131 -10.30 -10.44 1.16
C GLY A 131 -10.81 -9.23 0.39
N LEU A 132 -9.92 -8.32 0.02
CA LEU A 132 -10.29 -7.09 -0.67
C LEU A 132 -10.28 -7.24 -2.19
N ILE A 133 -9.27 -7.90 -2.75
CA ILE A 133 -9.07 -7.98 -4.21
C ILE A 133 -9.01 -9.42 -4.74
N GLY A 134 -9.31 -10.40 -3.93
CA GLY A 134 -9.05 -11.80 -4.23
C GLY A 134 -10.08 -12.52 -5.10
N GLU A 135 -10.98 -11.83 -5.73
CA GLU A 135 -11.95 -12.48 -6.62
C GLU A 135 -11.37 -12.93 -7.94
#